data_397ddffda05060888e26ff7046b78569
#
_entry.id   397ddffda05060888e26ff7046b78569
#
_cell.length_a   1.000
_cell.length_b   1.000
_cell.length_c   1.000
_cell.angle_alpha   90.00
_cell.angle_beta   90.00
_cell.angle_gamma   90.00
#
_symmetry.space_group_name_H-M   'P 1'
#
loop_
_entity.id
_entity.type
_entity.pdbx_description
1 polymer ?
#
loop_
_entity_poly.entity_id
_entity_poly.type
_entity_poly.pdbx_seq_one_letter_code
_entity_poly.pdbx_strand_id
1 'polypeptide(L)'
;MNYILTPEFMVIVSLAIFLYSFFKDSRRFRNAVFLLILLFALFVFSVQYSGISRIATIYSSIFVTTFMFLIFIIPFLLMVNSVQMLLKEGFHITSFLSIAFGIFILVGEFYFITSMIAAVDNYIDHSIHLIQDFPTLLKMGFGFSVLYISLVFVAFMFYSIFIQVLPRHVDFDYIVVLGAGLIDGLTPTKLLANRLDKAIRVFNKSVSSCYIVVSGGQGSDEKVSEAEAMRTYLIDKGIKNHQIIMEDKSVNTFENMRNSYEIIKRRGGRMRIAVVTSNFHVYRALLLCRSLDIPAIGIGAPIALYFWPSAMIREYVALCKHYLK
;
A
#
# COMPACT_ATOMS: atom_id res chain seq x y z
N MET A 1 -36.96 15.93 13.30
CA MET A 1 -35.59 15.95 13.80
C MET A 1 -34.81 14.67 13.35
N ASN A 2 -35.01 14.17 12.11
CA ASN A 2 -34.39 12.91 11.65
C ASN A 2 -33.57 13.09 10.34
N TYR A 3 -33.11 14.30 10.03
CA TYR A 3 -32.33 14.56 8.78
C TYR A 3 -30.84 14.21 8.87
N ILE A 4 -30.34 13.89 10.07
CA ILE A 4 -28.88 13.67 10.32
C ILE A 4 -28.41 12.27 9.89
N LEU A 5 -29.33 11.34 9.55
CA LEU A 5 -29.01 9.94 9.20
C LEU A 5 -29.51 9.53 7.82
N THR A 6 -29.83 10.47 6.93
CA THR A 6 -30.20 10.10 5.55
C THR A 6 -28.94 9.64 4.79
N PRO A 7 -29.05 8.63 3.91
CA PRO A 7 -27.92 8.18 3.08
C PRO A 7 -27.29 9.28 2.24
N GLU A 8 -28.08 10.24 1.77
CA GLU A 8 -27.59 11.45 1.05
C GLU A 8 -26.63 12.27 1.93
N PHE A 9 -27.05 12.53 3.17
CA PHE A 9 -26.23 13.26 4.12
C PHE A 9 -24.92 12.51 4.44
N MET A 10 -25.00 11.18 4.63
CA MET A 10 -23.80 10.35 4.84
C MET A 10 -22.83 10.44 3.67
N VAL A 11 -23.32 10.40 2.42
CA VAL A 11 -22.48 10.54 1.22
C VAL A 11 -21.83 11.93 1.16
N ILE A 12 -22.60 12.99 1.35
CA ILE A 12 -22.08 14.38 1.29
C ILE A 12 -20.99 14.59 2.35
N VAL A 13 -21.26 14.19 3.60
CA VAL A 13 -20.32 14.37 4.71
C VAL A 13 -19.05 13.54 4.51
N SER A 14 -19.18 12.27 4.14
CA SER A 14 -18.01 11.39 3.91
C SER A 14 -17.17 11.87 2.73
N LEU A 15 -17.79 12.36 1.66
CA LEU A 15 -17.09 12.96 0.51
C LEU A 15 -16.35 14.24 0.93
N ALA A 16 -16.99 15.14 1.67
CA ALA A 16 -16.37 16.38 2.14
C ALA A 16 -15.16 16.11 3.05
N ILE A 17 -15.30 15.14 3.99
CA ILE A 17 -14.20 14.74 4.88
C ILE A 17 -13.04 14.13 4.09
N PHE A 18 -13.35 13.22 3.13
CA PHE A 18 -12.34 12.61 2.29
C PHE A 18 -11.59 13.65 1.46
N LEU A 19 -12.29 14.51 0.73
CA LEU A 19 -11.69 15.54 -0.12
C LEU A 19 -10.86 16.54 0.71
N TYR A 20 -11.39 17.05 1.82
CA TYR A 20 -10.65 17.93 2.70
C TYR A 20 -9.34 17.31 3.20
N SER A 21 -9.41 16.08 3.70
CA SER A 21 -8.24 15.37 4.21
C SER A 21 -7.22 15.05 3.11
N PHE A 22 -7.71 14.65 1.93
CA PHE A 22 -6.89 14.29 0.76
C PHE A 22 -6.15 15.50 0.20
N PHE A 23 -6.82 16.64 -0.02
CA PHE A 23 -6.18 17.85 -0.53
C PHE A 23 -5.24 18.49 0.49
N LYS A 24 -5.51 18.34 1.79
CA LYS A 24 -4.59 18.78 2.84
C LYS A 24 -3.26 18.01 2.83
N ASP A 25 -3.30 16.69 2.71
CA ASP A 25 -2.11 15.83 2.56
C ASP A 25 -2.51 14.43 2.12
N SER A 26 -2.33 14.14 0.83
CA SER A 26 -2.65 12.83 0.23
C SER A 26 -1.83 11.65 0.76
N ARG A 27 -0.77 11.90 1.53
CA ARG A 27 0.13 10.88 2.07
C ARG A 27 -0.35 10.29 3.41
N ARG A 28 -1.44 10.80 4.00
CA ARG A 28 -1.98 10.33 5.28
C ARG A 28 -2.79 9.06 5.14
N PHE A 29 -2.50 8.05 5.97
CA PHE A 29 -3.22 6.77 5.95
C PHE A 29 -4.73 6.91 6.25
N ARG A 30 -5.12 7.85 7.09
CA ARG A 30 -6.55 8.12 7.37
C ARG A 30 -7.38 8.36 6.10
N ASN A 31 -6.76 8.83 5.01
CA ASN A 31 -7.47 9.01 3.73
C ASN A 31 -7.94 7.66 3.15
N ALA A 32 -7.21 6.56 3.41
CA ALA A 32 -7.64 5.22 3.04
C ALA A 32 -8.94 4.83 3.76
N VAL A 33 -9.00 5.12 5.06
CA VAL A 33 -10.19 4.87 5.89
C VAL A 33 -11.35 5.75 5.43
N PHE A 34 -11.12 7.05 5.19
CA PHE A 34 -12.16 7.96 4.70
C PHE A 34 -12.69 7.56 3.31
N LEU A 35 -11.83 7.04 2.44
CA LEU A 35 -12.24 6.49 1.15
C LEU A 35 -13.15 5.27 1.33
N LEU A 36 -12.81 4.35 2.25
CA LEU A 36 -13.69 3.21 2.55
C LEU A 36 -15.05 3.66 3.11
N ILE A 37 -15.05 4.62 4.04
CA ILE A 37 -16.30 5.17 4.60
C ILE A 37 -17.15 5.78 3.49
N LEU A 38 -16.54 6.52 2.55
CA LEU A 38 -17.24 7.08 1.39
C LEU A 38 -17.82 5.98 0.50
N LEU A 39 -17.05 4.93 0.19
CA LEU A 39 -17.54 3.80 -0.62
C LEU A 39 -18.69 3.07 0.06
N PHE A 40 -18.62 2.90 1.38
CA PHE A 40 -19.71 2.31 2.16
C PHE A 40 -20.94 3.22 2.20
N ALA A 41 -20.79 4.53 2.37
CA ALA A 41 -21.91 5.48 2.31
C ALA A 41 -22.60 5.47 0.93
N LEU A 42 -21.81 5.40 -0.16
CA LEU A 42 -22.34 5.23 -1.52
C LEU A 42 -23.07 3.90 -1.70
N PHE A 43 -22.61 2.83 -1.06
CA PHE A 43 -23.32 1.56 -1.06
C PHE A 43 -24.67 1.65 -0.36
N VAL A 44 -24.73 2.21 0.87
CA VAL A 44 -25.99 2.41 1.60
C VAL A 44 -26.97 3.26 0.79
N PHE A 45 -26.49 4.35 0.21
CA PHE A 45 -27.28 5.19 -0.70
C PHE A 45 -27.80 4.39 -1.90
N SER A 46 -26.95 3.58 -2.56
CA SER A 46 -27.36 2.80 -3.72
C SER A 46 -28.39 1.72 -3.39
N VAL A 47 -28.31 1.10 -2.21
CA VAL A 47 -29.30 0.11 -1.76
C VAL A 47 -30.68 0.76 -1.59
N GLN A 48 -30.76 1.97 -1.03
CA GLN A 48 -32.02 2.69 -0.88
C GLN A 48 -32.70 2.98 -2.22
N TYR A 49 -31.91 3.27 -3.26
CA TYR A 49 -32.42 3.61 -4.59
C TYR A 49 -32.41 2.45 -5.60
N SER A 50 -32.04 1.23 -5.17
CA SER A 50 -31.89 0.07 -6.07
C SER A 50 -33.19 -0.34 -6.78
N GLY A 51 -34.36 -0.14 -6.14
CA GLY A 51 -35.65 -0.41 -6.78
C GLY A 51 -36.10 0.66 -7.80
N ILE A 52 -35.47 1.82 -7.82
CA ILE A 52 -35.88 2.98 -8.63
C ILE A 52 -34.88 3.28 -9.74
N SER A 53 -33.57 3.13 -9.44
CA SER A 53 -32.49 3.46 -10.35
C SER A 53 -31.66 2.24 -10.75
N ARG A 54 -31.59 1.97 -12.06
CA ARG A 54 -30.77 0.89 -12.64
C ARG A 54 -29.28 1.04 -12.26
N ILE A 55 -28.76 2.27 -12.23
CA ILE A 55 -27.36 2.56 -11.84
C ILE A 55 -27.15 2.19 -10.37
N ALA A 56 -28.07 2.54 -9.48
CA ALA A 56 -27.98 2.20 -8.07
C ALA A 56 -28.01 0.68 -7.85
N THR A 57 -28.86 -0.05 -8.58
CA THR A 57 -28.91 -1.53 -8.54
C THR A 57 -27.58 -2.15 -9.00
N ILE A 58 -27.01 -1.67 -10.10
CA ILE A 58 -25.72 -2.16 -10.61
C ILE A 58 -24.61 -1.91 -9.59
N TYR A 59 -24.52 -0.70 -9.03
CA TYR A 59 -23.49 -0.37 -8.06
C TYR A 59 -23.59 -1.23 -6.79
N SER A 60 -24.79 -1.37 -6.20
CA SER A 60 -24.99 -2.19 -5.01
C SER A 60 -24.67 -3.67 -5.27
N SER A 61 -25.04 -4.21 -6.43
CA SER A 61 -24.71 -5.58 -6.83
C SER A 61 -23.21 -5.78 -6.99
N ILE A 62 -22.51 -4.85 -7.65
CA ILE A 62 -21.04 -4.89 -7.79
C ILE A 62 -20.38 -4.80 -6.42
N PHE A 63 -20.85 -3.93 -5.54
CA PHE A 63 -20.29 -3.78 -4.20
C PHE A 63 -20.40 -5.08 -3.39
N VAL A 64 -21.61 -5.67 -3.32
CA VAL A 64 -21.83 -6.93 -2.61
C VAL A 64 -21.00 -8.06 -3.20
N THR A 65 -21.00 -8.22 -4.53
CA THR A 65 -20.23 -9.28 -5.20
C THR A 65 -18.72 -9.12 -4.94
N THR A 66 -18.21 -7.88 -5.03
CA THR A 66 -16.80 -7.60 -4.75
C THR A 66 -16.47 -7.88 -3.29
N PHE A 67 -17.33 -7.50 -2.35
CA PHE A 67 -17.15 -7.74 -0.93
C PHE A 67 -17.12 -9.24 -0.60
N MET A 68 -18.05 -10.02 -1.17
CA MET A 68 -18.07 -11.47 -1.02
C MET A 68 -16.82 -12.13 -1.63
N PHE A 69 -16.39 -11.67 -2.81
CA PHE A 69 -15.15 -12.12 -3.43
C PHE A 69 -13.92 -11.85 -2.53
N LEU A 70 -13.83 -10.64 -1.96
CA LEU A 70 -12.74 -10.26 -1.08
C LEU A 70 -12.69 -11.15 0.18
N ILE A 71 -13.82 -11.47 0.77
CA ILE A 71 -13.91 -12.30 1.96
C ILE A 71 -13.58 -13.76 1.62
N PHE A 72 -14.31 -14.37 0.68
CA PHE A 72 -14.22 -15.82 0.50
C PHE A 72 -13.12 -16.30 -0.44
N ILE A 73 -12.67 -15.49 -1.39
CA ILE A 73 -11.72 -15.95 -2.42
C ILE A 73 -10.30 -15.48 -2.16
N ILE A 74 -10.10 -14.28 -1.60
CA ILE A 74 -8.75 -13.76 -1.35
C ILE A 74 -7.92 -14.68 -0.43
N PRO A 75 -8.42 -15.26 0.67
CA PRO A 75 -7.63 -16.17 1.49
C PRO A 75 -7.02 -17.31 0.69
N PHE A 76 -7.83 -17.94 -0.19
CA PHE A 76 -7.34 -19.01 -1.06
C PHE A 76 -6.33 -18.54 -2.09
N LEU A 77 -6.55 -17.36 -2.70
CA LEU A 77 -5.58 -16.77 -3.63
C LEU A 77 -4.25 -16.46 -2.93
N LEU A 78 -4.27 -16.03 -1.67
CA LEU A 78 -3.05 -15.83 -0.88
C LEU A 78 -2.31 -17.14 -0.62
N MET A 79 -3.03 -18.25 -0.37
CA MET A 79 -2.42 -19.56 -0.20
C MET A 79 -1.78 -20.04 -1.51
N VAL A 80 -2.47 -19.91 -2.64
CA VAL A 80 -1.92 -20.22 -3.99
C VAL A 80 -0.70 -19.34 -4.28
N ASN A 81 -0.76 -18.05 -3.94
CA ASN A 81 0.37 -17.14 -4.10
C ASN A 81 1.61 -17.59 -3.32
N SER A 82 1.45 -18.11 -2.09
CA SER A 82 2.57 -18.64 -1.31
C SER A 82 3.25 -19.81 -2.01
N VAL A 83 2.48 -20.73 -2.60
CA VAL A 83 3.03 -21.83 -3.41
C VAL A 83 3.81 -21.29 -4.62
N GLN A 84 3.28 -20.29 -5.33
CA GLN A 84 3.97 -19.66 -6.45
C GLN A 84 5.29 -18.99 -6.02
N MET A 85 5.29 -18.35 -4.84
CA MET A 85 6.50 -17.74 -4.26
C MET A 85 7.55 -18.81 -3.94
N LEU A 86 7.16 -19.92 -3.31
CA LEU A 86 8.07 -21.05 -3.01
C LEU A 86 8.69 -21.65 -4.26
N LEU A 87 7.91 -21.82 -5.33
CA LEU A 87 8.38 -22.41 -6.59
C LEU A 87 9.31 -21.47 -7.38
N LYS A 88 9.15 -20.16 -7.28
CA LYS A 88 9.90 -19.18 -8.08
C LYS A 88 11.07 -18.53 -7.35
N GLU A 89 10.93 -18.29 -6.05
CA GLU A 89 11.91 -17.56 -5.23
C GLU A 89 12.62 -18.50 -4.23
N GLY A 90 12.12 -19.74 -4.07
CA GLY A 90 12.68 -20.70 -3.12
C GLY A 90 12.17 -20.53 -1.68
N PHE A 91 12.83 -21.23 -0.77
CA PHE A 91 12.46 -21.31 0.66
C PHE A 91 12.96 -20.09 1.44
N HIS A 92 12.12 -19.08 1.55
CA HIS A 92 12.34 -17.89 2.40
C HIS A 92 11.14 -17.68 3.33
N ILE A 93 11.34 -17.15 4.53
CA ILE A 93 10.26 -16.82 5.48
C ILE A 93 9.19 -15.94 4.83
N THR A 94 9.59 -15.02 3.96
CA THR A 94 8.68 -14.14 3.23
C THR A 94 7.75 -14.88 2.26
N SER A 95 8.15 -16.08 1.77
CA SER A 95 7.32 -16.89 0.89
C SER A 95 6.10 -17.49 1.60
N PHE A 96 6.18 -17.64 2.95
CA PHE A 96 5.08 -18.13 3.77
C PHE A 96 4.13 -17.05 4.28
N LEU A 97 4.45 -15.78 4.08
CA LEU A 97 3.67 -14.69 4.64
C LEU A 97 2.23 -14.65 4.10
N SER A 98 2.06 -14.95 2.81
CA SER A 98 0.73 -14.97 2.17
C SER A 98 -0.13 -16.12 2.69
N ILE A 99 0.42 -17.33 2.88
CA ILE A 99 -0.36 -18.46 3.42
C ILE A 99 -0.73 -18.21 4.89
N ALA A 100 0.20 -17.69 5.70
CA ALA A 100 -0.08 -17.35 7.09
C ALA A 100 -1.22 -16.32 7.21
N PHE A 101 -1.21 -15.30 6.37
CA PHE A 101 -2.27 -14.29 6.35
C PHE A 101 -3.58 -14.84 5.81
N GLY A 102 -3.55 -15.70 4.78
CA GLY A 102 -4.74 -16.40 4.26
C GLY A 102 -5.39 -17.29 5.31
N ILE A 103 -4.60 -18.12 6.03
CA ILE A 103 -5.11 -18.96 7.13
C ILE A 103 -5.69 -18.09 8.25
N PHE A 104 -5.02 -16.99 8.62
CA PHE A 104 -5.50 -16.06 9.65
C PHE A 104 -6.89 -15.51 9.30
N ILE A 105 -7.11 -15.12 8.04
CA ILE A 105 -8.43 -14.64 7.58
C ILE A 105 -9.46 -15.78 7.66
N LEU A 106 -9.18 -16.99 7.14
CA LEU A 106 -10.12 -18.12 7.15
C LEU A 106 -10.52 -18.53 8.56
N VAL A 107 -9.58 -18.54 9.50
CA VAL A 107 -9.86 -18.85 10.92
C VAL A 107 -10.78 -17.79 11.52
N GLY A 108 -10.53 -16.50 11.22
CA GLY A 108 -11.39 -15.41 11.67
C GLY A 108 -12.80 -15.48 11.11
N GLU A 109 -12.93 -15.77 9.81
CA GLU A 109 -14.23 -15.98 9.14
C GLU A 109 -15.00 -17.15 9.74
N PHE A 110 -14.32 -18.27 9.97
CA PHE A 110 -14.93 -19.44 10.61
C PHE A 110 -15.50 -19.10 12.00
N TYR A 111 -14.71 -18.44 12.86
CA TYR A 111 -15.18 -18.02 14.17
C TYR A 111 -16.28 -16.96 14.09
N PHE A 112 -16.21 -16.04 13.14
CA PHE A 112 -17.25 -15.03 12.94
C PHE A 112 -18.58 -15.67 12.54
N ILE A 113 -18.58 -16.54 11.52
CA ILE A 113 -19.79 -17.19 11.00
C ILE A 113 -20.40 -18.10 12.06
N THR A 114 -19.61 -18.95 12.72
CA THR A 114 -20.12 -19.86 13.76
C THR A 114 -20.69 -19.11 14.95
N SER A 115 -20.09 -17.98 15.33
CA SER A 115 -20.60 -17.13 16.42
C SER A 115 -21.87 -16.39 16.05
N MET A 116 -22.00 -15.97 14.78
CA MET A 116 -23.25 -15.36 14.28
C MET A 116 -24.39 -16.36 14.28
N ILE A 117 -24.17 -17.61 13.84
CA ILE A 117 -25.17 -18.68 13.87
C ILE A 117 -25.61 -18.91 15.32
N ALA A 118 -24.66 -19.11 16.25
CA ALA A 118 -24.97 -19.33 17.65
C ALA A 118 -25.74 -18.15 18.30
N ALA A 119 -25.39 -16.91 17.94
CA ALA A 119 -26.08 -15.72 18.43
C ALA A 119 -27.54 -15.64 17.92
N VAL A 120 -27.80 -16.06 16.67
CA VAL A 120 -29.15 -16.14 16.10
C VAL A 120 -29.97 -17.23 16.79
N ASP A 121 -29.39 -18.42 17.00
CA ASP A 121 -30.06 -19.52 17.69
C ASP A 121 -30.45 -19.11 19.12
N ASN A 122 -29.53 -18.52 19.89
CA ASN A 122 -29.79 -18.02 21.23
C ASN A 122 -30.87 -16.91 21.26
N TYR A 123 -30.92 -16.06 20.23
CA TYR A 123 -31.96 -15.03 20.12
C TYR A 123 -33.34 -15.64 19.85
N ILE A 124 -33.43 -16.69 19.01
CA ILE A 124 -34.68 -17.39 18.71
C ILE A 124 -35.20 -18.11 19.96
N ASP A 125 -34.33 -18.76 20.74
CA ASP A 125 -34.70 -19.51 21.94
C ASP A 125 -34.96 -18.61 23.16
N HIS A 126 -34.84 -17.28 23.05
CA HIS A 126 -34.97 -16.31 24.14
C HIS A 126 -34.09 -16.62 25.37
N SER A 127 -33.00 -17.34 25.20
CA SER A 127 -32.11 -17.84 26.25
C SER A 127 -30.75 -17.14 26.25
N ILE A 128 -30.71 -15.82 26.49
CA ILE A 128 -29.42 -15.10 26.60
C ILE A 128 -28.88 -15.26 28.04
N HIS A 129 -27.88 -16.11 28.20
CA HIS A 129 -27.11 -16.27 29.46
C HIS A 129 -25.68 -15.75 29.28
N LEU A 130 -25.41 -14.50 29.66
CA LEU A 130 -24.12 -13.80 29.46
C LEU A 130 -22.88 -14.60 29.90
N ILE A 131 -22.97 -15.40 30.96
CA ILE A 131 -21.83 -16.19 31.47
C ILE A 131 -21.61 -17.46 30.67
N GLN A 132 -22.68 -18.11 30.20
CA GLN A 132 -22.59 -19.33 29.36
C GLN A 132 -22.18 -18.99 27.92
N ASP A 133 -22.48 -17.76 27.49
CA ASP A 133 -22.18 -17.26 26.14
C ASP A 133 -20.79 -16.61 26.04
N PHE A 134 -20.01 -16.50 27.12
CA PHE A 134 -18.70 -15.87 27.14
C PHE A 134 -17.71 -16.45 26.06
N PRO A 135 -17.60 -17.79 25.86
CA PRO A 135 -16.78 -18.32 24.79
C PRO A 135 -17.25 -17.88 23.39
N THR A 136 -18.56 -17.76 23.18
CA THR A 136 -19.15 -17.28 21.93
C THR A 136 -18.82 -15.80 21.71
N LEU A 137 -18.91 -14.98 22.74
CA LEU A 137 -18.50 -13.57 22.70
C LEU A 137 -17.01 -13.40 22.37
N LEU A 138 -16.13 -14.24 22.94
CA LEU A 138 -14.70 -14.22 22.61
C LEU A 138 -14.43 -14.59 21.15
N LYS A 139 -15.07 -15.65 20.63
CA LYS A 139 -14.97 -16.04 19.22
C LYS A 139 -15.47 -14.95 18.29
N MET A 140 -16.59 -14.33 18.62
CA MET A 140 -17.16 -13.20 17.89
C MET A 140 -16.21 -12.00 17.91
N GLY A 141 -15.66 -11.63 19.05
CA GLY A 141 -14.69 -10.56 19.21
C GLY A 141 -13.41 -10.81 18.38
N PHE A 142 -12.92 -12.05 18.38
CA PHE A 142 -11.80 -12.45 17.52
C PHE A 142 -12.15 -12.32 16.03
N GLY A 143 -13.31 -12.84 15.60
CA GLY A 143 -13.78 -12.73 14.23
C GLY A 143 -13.93 -11.29 13.75
N PHE A 144 -14.51 -10.41 14.57
CA PHE A 144 -14.57 -8.96 14.28
C PHE A 144 -13.20 -8.33 14.19
N SER A 145 -12.24 -8.73 15.03
CA SER A 145 -10.88 -8.21 14.99
C SER A 145 -10.18 -8.59 13.69
N VAL A 146 -10.33 -9.84 13.24
CA VAL A 146 -9.79 -10.31 11.96
C VAL A 146 -10.44 -9.59 10.79
N LEU A 147 -11.77 -9.42 10.80
CA LEU A 147 -12.50 -8.66 9.79
C LEU A 147 -12.00 -7.21 9.73
N TYR A 148 -11.82 -6.56 10.87
CA TYR A 148 -11.28 -5.20 10.94
C TYR A 148 -9.87 -5.11 10.34
N ILE A 149 -8.96 -6.01 10.71
CA ILE A 149 -7.59 -6.08 10.18
C ILE A 149 -7.61 -6.28 8.66
N SER A 150 -8.49 -7.15 8.17
CA SER A 150 -8.65 -7.43 6.74
C SER A 150 -9.19 -6.21 5.98
N LEU A 151 -10.17 -5.50 6.52
CA LEU A 151 -10.71 -4.27 5.93
C LEU A 151 -9.65 -3.17 5.87
N VAL A 152 -8.86 -2.99 6.94
CA VAL A 152 -7.76 -2.02 6.97
C VAL A 152 -6.67 -2.39 5.96
N PHE A 153 -6.38 -3.69 5.78
CA PHE A 153 -5.47 -4.17 4.74
C PHE A 153 -5.99 -3.88 3.33
N VAL A 154 -7.28 -4.13 3.08
CA VAL A 154 -7.93 -3.80 1.81
C VAL A 154 -7.88 -2.29 1.54
N ALA A 155 -8.18 -1.46 2.56
CA ALA A 155 -8.04 -0.01 2.46
C ALA A 155 -6.63 0.42 2.08
N PHE A 156 -5.63 -0.18 2.73
CA PHE A 156 -4.23 0.06 2.44
C PHE A 156 -3.88 -0.31 0.99
N MET A 157 -4.32 -1.47 0.51
CA MET A 157 -4.10 -1.91 -0.87
C MET A 157 -4.71 -0.94 -1.88
N PHE A 158 -6.02 -0.64 -1.73
CA PHE A 158 -6.72 0.28 -2.62
C PHE A 158 -6.07 1.67 -2.63
N TYR A 159 -5.75 2.19 -1.47
CA TYR A 159 -5.15 3.52 -1.36
C TYR A 159 -3.74 3.57 -1.93
N SER A 160 -2.94 2.51 -1.74
CA SER A 160 -1.59 2.38 -2.32
C SER A 160 -1.62 2.38 -3.85
N ILE A 161 -2.65 1.78 -4.45
CA ILE A 161 -2.87 1.82 -5.90
C ILE A 161 -3.41 3.20 -6.31
N PHE A 162 -4.44 3.69 -5.65
CA PHE A 162 -5.11 4.95 -5.95
C PHE A 162 -4.13 6.13 -6.01
N ILE A 163 -3.22 6.24 -5.03
CA ILE A 163 -2.24 7.33 -4.99
C ILE A 163 -1.25 7.29 -6.17
N GLN A 164 -1.08 6.15 -6.83
CA GLN A 164 -0.18 5.99 -7.99
C GLN A 164 -0.86 6.23 -9.34
N VAL A 165 -2.18 6.01 -9.41
CA VAL A 165 -2.98 6.18 -10.64
C VAL A 165 -3.33 7.65 -10.90
N LEU A 166 -3.32 8.48 -9.87
CA LEU A 166 -3.63 9.90 -10.02
C LEU A 166 -2.72 10.58 -11.04
N PRO A 167 -3.29 11.24 -12.06
CA PRO A 167 -2.51 11.95 -13.08
C PRO A 167 -1.69 13.07 -12.41
N ARG A 168 -0.39 13.05 -12.68
CA ARG A 168 0.55 14.04 -12.15
C ARG A 168 1.40 14.54 -13.30
N HIS A 169 1.04 15.70 -13.83
CA HIS A 169 1.86 16.45 -14.79
C HIS A 169 2.81 17.36 -13.98
N VAL A 170 3.92 16.80 -13.54
CA VAL A 170 4.93 17.55 -12.79
C VAL A 170 6.27 17.34 -13.50
N ASP A 171 6.91 18.45 -13.81
CA ASP A 171 8.28 18.48 -14.23
C ASP A 171 9.17 18.41 -12.99
N PHE A 172 10.09 17.46 -12.91
CA PHE A 172 10.90 17.20 -11.73
C PHE A 172 12.30 17.79 -11.87
N ASP A 173 12.81 18.35 -10.77
CA ASP A 173 14.19 18.82 -10.67
C ASP A 173 15.11 17.70 -10.18
N TYR A 174 14.57 16.79 -9.34
CA TYR A 174 15.30 15.64 -8.78
C TYR A 174 14.45 14.37 -8.82
N ILE A 175 15.09 13.27 -9.21
CA ILE A 175 14.50 11.92 -9.18
C ILE A 175 15.34 11.07 -8.24
N VAL A 176 14.83 10.78 -7.05
CA VAL A 176 15.49 9.91 -6.06
C VAL A 176 15.10 8.46 -6.34
N VAL A 177 16.09 7.60 -6.60
CA VAL A 177 15.91 6.17 -6.81
C VAL A 177 16.36 5.43 -5.56
N LEU A 178 15.46 4.68 -4.94
CA LEU A 178 15.76 3.90 -3.74
C LEU A 178 16.37 2.53 -4.10
N GLY A 179 17.38 2.12 -3.37
CA GLY A 179 18.02 0.80 -3.48
C GLY A 179 17.07 -0.38 -3.21
N ALA A 180 17.42 -1.56 -3.72
CA ALA A 180 16.64 -2.80 -3.58
C ALA A 180 17.49 -4.07 -3.66
N GLY A 181 18.75 -4.01 -3.30
CA GLY A 181 19.69 -5.10 -3.28
C GLY A 181 20.43 -5.36 -4.58
N LEU A 182 21.58 -6.02 -4.46
CA LEU A 182 22.45 -6.41 -5.58
C LEU A 182 22.48 -7.94 -5.75
N ILE A 183 22.76 -8.40 -6.98
CA ILE A 183 23.10 -9.78 -7.31
C ILE A 183 24.63 -9.90 -7.21
N ASP A 184 25.12 -10.94 -6.51
CA ASP A 184 26.55 -11.19 -6.32
C ASP A 184 27.32 -9.98 -5.76
N GLY A 185 26.60 -9.06 -5.12
CA GLY A 185 27.14 -7.83 -4.54
C GLY A 185 27.61 -6.79 -5.54
N LEU A 186 27.28 -6.91 -6.82
CA LEU A 186 27.80 -6.05 -7.90
C LEU A 186 26.73 -5.48 -8.83
N THR A 187 25.75 -6.31 -9.23
CA THR A 187 24.79 -5.92 -10.28
C THR A 187 23.41 -5.66 -9.70
N PRO A 188 22.66 -4.67 -10.18
CA PRO A 188 21.31 -4.42 -9.73
C PRO A 188 20.41 -5.66 -9.89
N THR A 189 19.66 -6.03 -8.83
CA THR A 189 18.58 -7.02 -8.94
C THR A 189 17.56 -6.59 -9.99
N LYS A 190 16.75 -7.52 -10.50
CA LYS A 190 15.66 -7.19 -11.43
C LYS A 190 14.71 -6.15 -10.84
N LEU A 191 14.50 -6.19 -9.53
CA LEU A 191 13.68 -5.20 -8.81
C LEU A 191 14.32 -3.81 -8.89
N LEU A 192 15.62 -3.70 -8.66
CA LEU A 192 16.38 -2.46 -8.73
C LEU A 192 16.48 -1.94 -10.18
N ALA A 193 16.76 -2.82 -11.15
CA ALA A 193 16.77 -2.47 -12.57
C ALA A 193 15.44 -1.87 -13.04
N ASN A 194 14.30 -2.45 -12.64
CA ASN A 194 12.98 -1.89 -12.94
C ASN A 194 12.78 -0.47 -12.37
N ARG A 195 13.35 -0.17 -11.19
CA ARG A 195 13.31 1.18 -10.61
C ARG A 195 14.15 2.14 -11.45
N LEU A 196 15.36 1.73 -11.85
CA LEU A 196 16.25 2.52 -12.69
C LEU A 196 15.63 2.81 -14.07
N ASP A 197 15.07 1.79 -14.72
CA ASP A 197 14.34 1.97 -15.98
C ASP A 197 13.14 2.89 -15.85
N LYS A 198 12.44 2.85 -14.70
CA LYS A 198 11.35 3.79 -14.43
C LYS A 198 11.88 5.21 -14.24
N ALA A 199 12.99 5.38 -13.54
CA ALA A 199 13.63 6.68 -13.34
C ALA A 199 14.11 7.27 -14.67
N ILE A 200 14.72 6.48 -15.55
CA ILE A 200 15.12 6.90 -16.91
C ILE A 200 13.91 7.39 -17.70
N ARG A 201 12.78 6.66 -17.66
CA ARG A 201 11.55 7.09 -18.35
C ARG A 201 10.99 8.40 -17.82
N VAL A 202 11.09 8.65 -16.51
CA VAL A 202 10.67 9.92 -15.90
C VAL A 202 11.63 11.04 -16.27
N PHE A 203 12.93 10.78 -16.21
CA PHE A 203 13.99 11.70 -16.58
C PHE A 203 13.86 12.19 -18.03
N ASN A 204 13.66 11.26 -18.98
CA ASN A 204 13.50 11.59 -20.41
C ASN A 204 12.20 12.36 -20.72
N LYS A 205 11.22 12.39 -19.82
CA LYS A 205 9.99 13.18 -19.93
C LYS A 205 10.11 14.56 -19.28
N SER A 206 11.11 14.77 -18.45
CA SER A 206 11.32 16.06 -17.79
C SER A 206 11.88 17.07 -18.80
N VAL A 207 11.24 18.24 -18.86
CA VAL A 207 11.62 19.33 -19.79
C VAL A 207 12.77 20.16 -19.21
N SER A 208 12.85 20.25 -17.88
CA SER A 208 13.88 21.01 -17.16
C SER A 208 15.16 20.18 -16.96
N SER A 209 16.27 20.85 -16.63
CA SER A 209 17.49 20.18 -16.18
C SER A 209 17.19 19.36 -14.91
N CYS A 210 17.12 18.05 -15.03
CA CYS A 210 16.81 17.11 -13.98
C CYS A 210 18.06 16.34 -13.54
N TYR A 211 18.14 16.00 -12.25
CA TYR A 211 19.19 15.14 -11.70
C TYR A 211 18.58 13.84 -11.18
N ILE A 212 19.29 12.72 -11.36
CA ILE A 212 18.95 11.44 -10.74
C ILE A 212 19.83 11.27 -9.49
N VAL A 213 19.20 11.15 -8.33
CA VAL A 213 19.86 10.82 -7.06
C VAL A 213 19.71 9.33 -6.82
N VAL A 214 20.78 8.57 -6.88
CA VAL A 214 20.80 7.14 -6.57
C VAL A 214 21.15 6.97 -5.10
N SER A 215 20.30 6.29 -4.33
CA SER A 215 20.44 6.21 -2.87
C SER A 215 20.39 4.77 -2.37
N GLY A 216 21.47 4.34 -1.78
CA GLY A 216 21.66 3.03 -1.18
C GLY A 216 23.11 2.79 -0.82
N GLY A 217 23.39 2.47 0.44
CA GLY A 217 24.72 2.15 0.93
C GLY A 217 25.17 0.76 0.50
N GLN A 218 26.22 0.26 1.14
CA GLN A 218 26.79 -1.06 0.91
C GLN A 218 26.31 -2.02 2.01
N GLY A 219 25.60 -3.08 1.61
CA GLY A 219 25.24 -4.18 2.49
C GLY A 219 26.45 -5.03 2.86
N SER A 220 26.32 -5.83 3.93
CA SER A 220 27.43 -6.69 4.42
C SER A 220 27.86 -7.79 3.43
N ASP A 221 27.00 -8.15 2.51
CA ASP A 221 27.18 -9.15 1.45
C ASP A 221 27.45 -8.51 0.07
N GLU A 222 27.57 -7.18 0.00
CA GLU A 222 27.78 -6.43 -1.22
C GLU A 222 29.26 -6.01 -1.39
N LYS A 223 29.73 -6.03 -2.62
CA LYS A 223 31.12 -5.64 -2.97
C LYS A 223 31.25 -4.16 -3.26
N VAL A 224 30.16 -3.55 -3.69
CA VAL A 224 30.04 -2.10 -3.94
C VAL A 224 28.74 -1.60 -3.30
N SER A 225 28.61 -0.28 -3.13
CA SER A 225 27.34 0.29 -2.66
C SER A 225 26.25 0.12 -3.74
N GLU A 226 24.99 0.00 -3.31
CA GLU A 226 23.86 0.01 -4.25
C GLU A 226 23.89 1.28 -5.14
N ALA A 227 24.29 2.43 -4.55
CA ALA A 227 24.40 3.68 -5.29
C ALA A 227 25.43 3.61 -6.43
N GLU A 228 26.59 2.97 -6.21
CA GLU A 228 27.60 2.79 -7.26
C GLU A 228 27.12 1.86 -8.37
N ALA A 229 26.50 0.72 -8.02
CA ALA A 229 25.90 -0.19 -9.00
C ALA A 229 24.80 0.50 -9.81
N MET A 230 23.96 1.31 -9.15
CA MET A 230 22.91 2.09 -9.84
C MET A 230 23.48 3.13 -10.77
N ARG A 231 24.55 3.83 -10.35
CA ARG A 231 25.26 4.81 -11.19
C ARG A 231 25.83 4.17 -12.46
N THR A 232 26.53 3.05 -12.31
CA THR A 232 27.09 2.29 -13.44
C THR A 232 25.99 1.91 -14.43
N TYR A 233 24.88 1.34 -13.92
CA TYR A 233 23.71 0.99 -14.74
C TYR A 233 23.15 2.20 -15.52
N LEU A 234 23.02 3.36 -14.88
CA LEU A 234 22.50 4.56 -15.52
C LEU A 234 23.42 5.10 -16.62
N ILE A 235 24.73 5.05 -16.40
CA ILE A 235 25.77 5.44 -17.39
C ILE A 235 25.69 4.52 -18.61
N ASP A 236 25.59 3.22 -18.41
CA ASP A 236 25.44 2.22 -19.48
C ASP A 236 24.16 2.43 -20.30
N LYS A 237 23.13 3.01 -19.69
CA LYS A 237 21.87 3.40 -20.34
C LYS A 237 21.90 4.81 -20.96
N GLY A 238 23.06 5.48 -20.97
CA GLY A 238 23.26 6.76 -21.65
C GLY A 238 22.98 8.00 -20.81
N ILE A 239 22.73 7.87 -19.49
CA ILE A 239 22.63 9.04 -18.59
C ILE A 239 24.03 9.58 -18.32
N LYS A 240 24.20 10.89 -18.50
CA LYS A 240 25.52 11.52 -18.31
C LYS A 240 25.91 11.55 -16.84
N ASN A 241 27.16 11.23 -16.54
CA ASN A 241 27.66 11.15 -15.17
C ASN A 241 27.40 12.41 -14.31
N HIS A 242 27.47 13.60 -14.90
CA HIS A 242 27.23 14.87 -14.17
C HIS A 242 25.74 15.08 -13.82
N GLN A 243 24.82 14.27 -14.36
CA GLN A 243 23.39 14.27 -14.03
C GLN A 243 23.04 13.26 -12.94
N ILE A 244 24.00 12.47 -12.48
CA ILE A 244 23.82 11.46 -11.44
C ILE A 244 24.48 11.96 -10.15
N ILE A 245 23.72 11.90 -9.06
CA ILE A 245 24.18 12.23 -7.71
C ILE A 245 24.12 10.95 -6.89
N MET A 246 25.21 10.62 -6.18
CA MET A 246 25.29 9.43 -5.36
C MET A 246 25.01 9.75 -3.89
N GLU A 247 24.23 8.91 -3.24
CA GLU A 247 24.07 8.79 -1.79
C GLU A 247 24.36 7.33 -1.41
N ASP A 248 25.52 7.06 -0.86
CA ASP A 248 26.10 5.73 -0.64
C ASP A 248 26.28 5.35 0.84
N LYS A 249 25.68 6.12 1.77
CA LYS A 249 25.88 5.96 3.22
C LYS A 249 24.70 5.36 3.96
N SER A 250 23.53 5.35 3.35
CA SER A 250 22.29 4.90 3.98
C SER A 250 22.22 3.38 4.11
N VAL A 251 21.70 2.90 5.25
CA VAL A 251 21.51 1.47 5.54
C VAL A 251 20.03 1.07 5.62
N ASN A 252 19.13 2.01 5.46
CA ASN A 252 17.68 1.78 5.48
C ASN A 252 16.92 2.87 4.71
N THR A 253 15.64 2.61 4.42
CA THR A 253 14.81 3.53 3.62
C THR A 253 14.65 4.92 4.25
N PHE A 254 14.63 5.03 5.57
CA PHE A 254 14.54 6.33 6.26
C PHE A 254 15.80 7.17 6.00
N GLU A 255 16.96 6.56 6.11
CA GLU A 255 18.24 7.20 5.82
C GLU A 255 18.39 7.53 4.33
N ASN A 256 17.96 6.62 3.44
CA ASN A 256 17.92 6.91 1.99
C ASN A 256 17.20 8.23 1.73
N MET A 257 16.02 8.43 2.30
CA MET A 257 15.23 9.65 2.09
C MET A 257 15.87 10.87 2.74
N ARG A 258 16.30 10.74 4.01
CA ARG A 258 16.93 11.85 4.77
C ARG A 258 18.21 12.33 4.10
N ASN A 259 19.13 11.41 3.80
CA ASN A 259 20.44 11.75 3.26
C ASN A 259 20.33 12.31 1.83
N SER A 260 19.47 11.70 0.97
CA SER A 260 19.18 12.23 -0.36
C SER A 260 18.62 13.66 -0.30
N TYR A 261 17.68 13.91 0.63
CA TYR A 261 17.09 15.23 0.77
C TYR A 261 18.11 16.27 1.27
N GLU A 262 19.00 15.90 2.20
CA GLU A 262 20.09 16.77 2.65
C GLU A 262 21.03 17.15 1.50
N ILE A 263 21.37 16.21 0.62
CA ILE A 263 22.19 16.48 -0.57
C ILE A 263 21.44 17.46 -1.50
N ILE A 264 20.17 17.22 -1.78
CA ILE A 264 19.33 18.09 -2.61
C ILE A 264 19.25 19.50 -2.02
N LYS A 265 18.99 19.60 -0.71
CA LYS A 265 18.86 20.88 0.00
C LYS A 265 20.12 21.73 -0.06
N ARG A 266 21.32 21.09 0.07
CA ARG A 266 22.60 21.79 -0.04
C ARG A 266 22.89 22.33 -1.44
N ARG A 267 22.32 21.72 -2.50
CA ARG A 267 22.48 22.19 -3.86
C ARG A 267 21.60 23.42 -4.17
N GLY A 268 20.55 23.63 -3.38
CA GLY A 268 19.62 24.72 -3.55
C GLY A 268 18.74 24.63 -4.81
N GLY A 269 18.00 25.70 -5.08
CA GLY A 269 17.11 25.77 -6.26
C GLY A 269 15.70 25.24 -5.99
N ARG A 270 14.97 24.92 -7.07
CA ARG A 270 13.64 24.32 -6.98
C ARG A 270 13.77 22.86 -6.51
N MET A 271 12.82 22.40 -5.71
CA MET A 271 12.84 21.07 -5.10
C MET A 271 11.57 20.27 -5.44
N ARG A 272 11.27 20.12 -6.74
CA ARG A 272 10.23 19.19 -7.20
C ARG A 272 10.82 17.79 -7.27
N ILE A 273 10.57 16.99 -6.25
CA ILE A 273 11.23 15.70 -6.03
C ILE A 273 10.30 14.56 -6.42
N ALA A 274 10.75 13.68 -7.32
CA ALA A 274 10.17 12.37 -7.52
C ALA A 274 10.92 11.32 -6.69
N VAL A 275 10.21 10.41 -6.03
CA VAL A 275 10.79 9.22 -5.39
C VAL A 275 10.38 8.00 -6.17
N VAL A 276 11.34 7.36 -6.83
CA VAL A 276 11.13 6.15 -7.62
C VAL A 276 11.47 4.94 -6.78
N THR A 277 10.49 4.07 -6.60
CA THR A 277 10.63 2.78 -5.90
C THR A 277 9.66 1.76 -6.50
N SER A 278 9.65 0.52 -6.01
CA SER A 278 8.69 -0.49 -6.48
C SER A 278 7.26 -0.10 -6.10
N ASN A 279 6.29 -0.42 -6.96
CA ASN A 279 4.89 0.00 -6.80
C ASN A 279 4.29 -0.35 -5.42
N PHE A 280 4.60 -1.53 -4.85
CA PHE A 280 4.14 -1.91 -3.51
C PHE A 280 4.73 -1.02 -2.40
N HIS A 281 5.91 -0.46 -2.60
CA HIS A 281 6.67 0.30 -1.60
C HIS A 281 6.42 1.82 -1.63
N VAL A 282 5.78 2.33 -2.69
CA VAL A 282 5.56 3.78 -2.90
C VAL A 282 4.89 4.44 -1.70
N TYR A 283 3.85 3.82 -1.17
CA TYR A 283 3.10 4.42 -0.08
C TYR A 283 3.95 4.56 1.21
N ARG A 284 4.73 3.54 1.57
CA ARG A 284 5.66 3.60 2.72
C ARG A 284 6.76 4.65 2.50
N ALA A 285 7.32 4.75 1.31
CA ALA A 285 8.30 5.78 0.98
C ALA A 285 7.71 7.19 1.16
N LEU A 286 6.47 7.41 0.73
CA LEU A 286 5.77 8.69 0.91
C LEU A 286 5.44 9.01 2.37
N LEU A 287 5.14 8.00 3.20
CA LEU A 287 4.97 8.20 4.64
C LEU A 287 6.28 8.64 5.30
N LEU A 288 7.42 8.04 4.91
CA LEU A 288 8.72 8.46 5.39
C LEU A 288 9.09 9.87 4.90
N CYS A 289 8.80 10.20 3.63
CA CYS A 289 8.95 11.58 3.15
C CYS A 289 8.12 12.55 3.99
N ARG A 290 6.89 12.18 4.35
CA ARG A 290 6.02 13.01 5.17
C ARG A 290 6.58 13.21 6.58
N SER A 291 7.11 12.16 7.23
CA SER A 291 7.72 12.27 8.58
C SER A 291 8.99 13.13 8.61
N LEU A 292 9.63 13.32 7.45
CA LEU A 292 10.82 14.14 7.25
C LEU A 292 10.50 15.51 6.61
N ASP A 293 9.22 15.86 6.46
CA ASP A 293 8.75 17.09 5.76
C ASP A 293 9.31 17.26 4.34
N ILE A 294 9.60 16.13 3.65
CA ILE A 294 10.09 16.14 2.28
C ILE A 294 8.92 16.26 1.30
N PRO A 295 8.85 17.31 0.46
CA PRO A 295 7.80 17.48 -0.54
C PRO A 295 8.06 16.61 -1.76
N ALA A 296 7.74 15.31 -1.67
CA ALA A 296 8.01 14.36 -2.74
C ALA A 296 6.74 13.74 -3.32
N ILE A 297 6.83 13.37 -4.60
CA ILE A 297 5.83 12.58 -5.33
C ILE A 297 6.39 11.18 -5.55
N GLY A 298 5.63 10.16 -5.14
CA GLY A 298 6.01 8.76 -5.32
C GLY A 298 5.68 8.24 -6.71
N ILE A 299 6.61 7.51 -7.31
CA ILE A 299 6.48 6.87 -8.62
C ILE A 299 6.81 5.40 -8.50
N GLY A 300 5.84 4.54 -8.83
CA GLY A 300 6.00 3.09 -8.75
C GLY A 300 6.64 2.49 -9.98
N ALA A 301 7.68 1.67 -9.79
CA ALA A 301 8.21 0.77 -10.79
C ALA A 301 7.43 -0.56 -10.76
N PRO A 302 7.14 -1.17 -11.93
CA PRO A 302 6.40 -2.42 -11.99
C PRO A 302 7.22 -3.59 -11.43
N ILE A 303 6.50 -4.58 -10.85
CA ILE A 303 7.06 -5.85 -10.40
C ILE A 303 6.26 -7.02 -10.98
N ALA A 304 6.78 -8.23 -10.84
CA ALA A 304 6.05 -9.43 -11.21
C ALA A 304 4.78 -9.60 -10.35
N LEU A 305 3.64 -9.92 -10.99
CA LEU A 305 2.34 -10.00 -10.31
C LEU A 305 2.33 -11.03 -9.16
N TYR A 306 3.04 -12.17 -9.31
CA TYR A 306 3.11 -13.18 -8.25
C TYR A 306 3.84 -12.69 -6.99
N PHE A 307 4.72 -11.70 -7.10
CA PHE A 307 5.46 -11.12 -5.96
C PHE A 307 4.61 -10.10 -5.18
N TRP A 308 3.61 -9.51 -5.85
CA TRP A 308 2.87 -8.36 -5.33
C TRP A 308 2.09 -8.64 -4.04
N PRO A 309 1.31 -9.78 -3.87
CA PRO A 309 0.56 -10.02 -2.66
C PRO A 309 1.43 -10.15 -1.41
N SER A 310 2.49 -10.96 -1.45
CA SER A 310 3.44 -11.12 -0.34
C SER A 310 4.14 -9.81 0.00
N ALA A 311 4.51 -9.02 -1.01
CA ALA A 311 5.11 -7.70 -0.82
C ALA A 311 4.14 -6.73 -0.12
N MET A 312 2.85 -6.70 -0.52
CA MET A 312 1.84 -5.83 0.10
C MET A 312 1.56 -6.21 1.56
N ILE A 313 1.52 -7.50 1.89
CA ILE A 313 1.37 -7.94 3.29
C ILE A 313 2.56 -7.47 4.13
N ARG A 314 3.78 -7.58 3.61
CA ARG A 314 4.98 -7.10 4.28
C ARG A 314 4.94 -5.58 4.50
N GLU A 315 4.51 -4.81 3.51
CA GLU A 315 4.35 -3.36 3.64
C GLU A 315 3.26 -2.99 4.65
N TYR A 316 2.17 -3.76 4.69
CA TYR A 316 1.10 -3.57 5.68
C TYR A 316 1.57 -3.83 7.11
N VAL A 317 2.31 -4.90 7.35
CA VAL A 317 2.94 -5.18 8.66
C VAL A 317 3.91 -4.07 9.05
N ALA A 318 4.71 -3.57 8.10
CA ALA A 318 5.62 -2.45 8.34
C ALA A 318 4.86 -1.14 8.66
N LEU A 319 3.71 -0.91 8.02
CA LEU A 319 2.82 0.20 8.31
C LEU A 319 2.25 0.11 9.73
N CYS A 320 1.72 -1.05 10.13
CA CYS A 320 1.24 -1.28 11.50
C CYS A 320 2.34 -0.98 12.53
N LYS A 321 3.55 -1.48 12.29
CA LYS A 321 4.71 -1.20 13.15
C LYS A 321 5.06 0.30 13.23
N HIS A 322 4.86 1.04 12.15
CA HIS A 322 5.12 2.50 12.11
C HIS A 322 4.12 3.27 12.98
N TYR A 323 2.85 2.83 13.06
CA TYR A 323 1.81 3.52 13.83
C TYR A 323 1.70 3.04 15.28
N LEU A 324 2.32 1.91 15.64
CA LEU A 324 2.37 1.39 17.01
C LEU A 324 3.58 1.92 17.81
N LYS A 325 4.49 2.62 17.15
CA LYS A 325 5.60 3.35 17.78
C LYS A 325 5.21 4.80 18.04
#